data_641d185b199feaaf6a7cfc075aefe19f
#
_entry.id   641d185b199feaaf6a7cfc075aefe19f
#
_cell.length_a   1.000
_cell.length_b   1.000
_cell.length_c   1.000
_cell.angle_alpha   90.00
_cell.angle_beta   90.00
_cell.angle_gamma   90.00
#
_symmetry.space_group_name_H-M   'P 1'
#
loop_
_entity.id
_entity.type
_entity.pdbx_description
1 polymer ?
#
loop_
_entity_poly.entity_id
_entity_poly.type
_entity_poly.pdbx_seq_one_letter_code
_entity_poly.pdbx_strand_id
1 'polypeptide(L)'
;MNRIGIAIEALSDSLIKLSTEQIQVNVIHKAVGQISESDVTLASASQAIIIGFQVRPSQAARKYAETAGVDIRLYSIIYDALEEVKSAMEGMLAPTLKEEVTSTIEVREVFHISKVGYVAGAMVREGKVTRSDRARLIRDGIVIFTGDINALKRFKDDVKEVGTNFECGISLVGCNDIKQGDIIETFKTIEVKATL
;
A
#
# COMPACT_ATOMS: atom_id res chain seq x y z
N MET A 1 17.89 -40.54 8.23
CA MET A 1 16.98 -39.41 7.98
C MET A 1 17.08 -39.06 6.49
N ASN A 2 15.99 -39.16 5.73
CA ASN A 2 16.02 -39.04 4.28
C ASN A 2 16.15 -37.54 3.91
N ARG A 3 17.05 -37.16 2.99
CA ARG A 3 17.28 -35.77 2.55
C ARG A 3 15.99 -35.02 2.15
N ILE A 4 15.02 -35.75 1.60
CA ILE A 4 13.73 -35.21 1.17
C ILE A 4 12.85 -34.83 2.38
N GLY A 5 12.86 -35.65 3.46
CA GLY A 5 12.10 -35.32 4.68
C GLY A 5 12.59 -34.05 5.36
N ILE A 6 13.91 -33.83 5.38
CA ILE A 6 14.52 -32.63 5.93
C ILE A 6 14.13 -31.37 5.14
N ALA A 7 14.05 -31.48 3.81
CA ALA A 7 13.67 -30.36 2.96
C ALA A 7 12.19 -29.94 3.17
N ILE A 8 11.29 -30.91 3.38
CA ILE A 8 9.87 -30.67 3.65
C ILE A 8 9.67 -30.01 5.02
N GLU A 9 10.40 -30.46 6.03
CA GLU A 9 10.34 -29.84 7.36
C GLU A 9 10.87 -28.40 7.31
N ALA A 10 12.03 -28.18 6.68
CA ALA A 10 12.61 -26.84 6.53
C ALA A 10 11.67 -25.88 5.77
N LEU A 11 11.04 -26.34 4.69
CA LEU A 11 10.07 -25.56 3.95
C LEU A 11 8.84 -25.23 4.80
N SER A 12 8.29 -26.24 5.48
CA SER A 12 7.13 -26.06 6.37
C SER A 12 7.39 -25.06 7.49
N ASP A 13 8.52 -25.21 8.19
CA ASP A 13 8.89 -24.31 9.28
C ASP A 13 9.13 -22.89 8.78
N SER A 14 9.72 -22.76 7.59
CA SER A 14 9.93 -21.43 6.99
C SER A 14 8.63 -20.78 6.55
N LEU A 15 7.67 -21.54 6.02
CA LEU A 15 6.33 -21.06 5.67
C LEU A 15 5.55 -20.61 6.91
N ILE A 16 5.58 -21.40 7.99
CA ILE A 16 4.91 -21.05 9.25
C ILE A 16 5.48 -19.75 9.84
N LYS A 17 6.79 -19.52 9.70
CA LYS A 17 7.45 -18.29 10.16
C LYS A 17 7.03 -17.04 9.40
N LEU A 18 6.44 -17.16 8.22
CA LEU A 18 5.87 -16.02 7.49
C LEU A 18 4.57 -15.51 8.12
N SER A 19 3.97 -16.28 9.04
CA SER A 19 2.74 -15.88 9.73
C SER A 19 2.92 -14.56 10.46
N THR A 20 1.90 -13.71 10.38
CA THR A 20 1.79 -12.44 11.08
C THR A 20 0.56 -12.43 11.99
N GLU A 21 0.36 -11.36 12.74
CA GLU A 21 -0.87 -11.19 13.54
C GLU A 21 -2.15 -11.15 12.69
N GLN A 22 -2.03 -10.71 11.44
CA GLN A 22 -3.17 -10.53 10.53
C GLN A 22 -3.42 -11.75 9.63
N ILE A 23 -2.37 -12.47 9.26
CA ILE A 23 -2.47 -13.63 8.36
C ILE A 23 -1.63 -14.78 8.93
N GLN A 24 -2.27 -15.94 9.10
CA GLN A 24 -1.59 -17.14 9.57
C GLN A 24 -1.45 -18.18 8.46
N VAL A 25 -0.25 -18.73 8.33
CA VAL A 25 0.04 -19.85 7.45
C VAL A 25 -0.12 -21.16 8.23
N ASN A 26 -1.11 -21.95 7.83
CA ASN A 26 -1.36 -23.25 8.41
C ASN A 26 -0.95 -24.37 7.46
N VAL A 27 -0.01 -25.20 7.86
CA VAL A 27 0.37 -26.39 7.11
C VAL A 27 -0.52 -27.56 7.52
N ILE A 28 -1.45 -27.92 6.65
CA ILE A 28 -2.49 -28.95 6.93
C ILE A 28 -1.92 -30.34 6.81
N HIS A 29 -1.07 -30.60 5.80
CA HIS A 29 -0.51 -31.91 5.51
C HIS A 29 0.90 -31.80 4.93
N LYS A 30 1.72 -32.80 5.27
CA LYS A 30 3.08 -32.96 4.74
C LYS A 30 3.25 -34.38 4.22
N ALA A 31 3.67 -34.52 2.99
CA ALA A 31 3.89 -35.84 2.36
C ALA A 31 5.18 -35.82 1.55
N VAL A 32 5.73 -37.00 1.35
CA VAL A 32 6.93 -37.25 0.51
C VAL A 32 6.49 -38.03 -0.72
N GLY A 33 7.00 -37.68 -1.88
CA GLY A 33 6.72 -38.35 -3.13
C GLY A 33 5.84 -37.56 -4.08
N GLN A 34 5.27 -38.24 -5.04
CA GLN A 34 4.43 -37.65 -6.08
C GLN A 34 3.09 -37.17 -5.49
N ILE A 35 2.63 -36.01 -5.90
CA ILE A 35 1.31 -35.50 -5.50
C ILE A 35 0.21 -36.42 -6.08
N SER A 36 -0.65 -36.93 -5.20
CA SER A 36 -1.71 -37.87 -5.48
C SER A 36 -3.10 -37.20 -5.55
N GLU A 37 -4.11 -37.94 -6.02
CA GLU A 37 -5.52 -37.50 -5.97
C GLU A 37 -6.03 -37.29 -4.54
N SER A 38 -5.54 -38.10 -3.59
CA SER A 38 -5.88 -37.92 -2.17
C SER A 38 -5.42 -36.60 -1.61
N ASP A 39 -4.23 -36.14 -2.02
CA ASP A 39 -3.71 -34.83 -1.62
C ASP A 39 -4.58 -33.68 -2.18
N VAL A 40 -5.03 -33.83 -3.43
CA VAL A 40 -5.95 -32.88 -4.06
C VAL A 40 -7.30 -32.86 -3.36
N THR A 41 -7.83 -34.04 -2.99
CA THR A 41 -9.09 -34.14 -2.24
C THR A 41 -8.99 -33.42 -0.90
N LEU A 42 -7.90 -33.65 -0.17
CA LEU A 42 -7.67 -32.97 1.11
C LEU A 42 -7.54 -31.44 0.95
N ALA A 43 -6.79 -31.00 -0.05
CA ALA A 43 -6.63 -29.57 -0.36
C ALA A 43 -7.97 -28.92 -0.74
N SER A 44 -8.78 -29.58 -1.56
CA SER A 44 -10.12 -29.11 -1.92
C SER A 44 -11.04 -28.98 -0.71
N ALA A 45 -11.07 -29.98 0.17
CA ALA A 45 -11.90 -29.97 1.37
C ALA A 45 -11.48 -28.90 2.37
N SER A 46 -10.20 -28.54 2.38
CA SER A 46 -9.61 -27.54 3.29
C SER A 46 -9.45 -26.16 2.65
N GLN A 47 -9.84 -25.98 1.40
CA GLN A 47 -9.59 -24.75 0.60
C GLN A 47 -8.11 -24.32 0.60
N ALA A 48 -7.22 -25.31 0.55
CA ALA A 48 -5.78 -25.11 0.62
C ALA A 48 -5.14 -25.19 -0.78
N ILE A 49 -3.94 -24.61 -0.88
CA ILE A 49 -3.05 -24.79 -2.04
C ILE A 49 -2.11 -25.97 -1.79
N ILE A 50 -1.64 -26.60 -2.86
CA ILE A 50 -0.62 -27.64 -2.79
C ILE A 50 0.72 -27.06 -3.25
N ILE A 51 1.73 -27.16 -2.40
CA ILE A 51 3.11 -26.76 -2.72
C ILE A 51 3.94 -28.04 -2.96
N GLY A 52 4.35 -28.25 -4.21
CA GLY A 52 5.22 -29.36 -4.58
C GLY A 52 6.68 -28.90 -4.69
N PHE A 53 7.55 -29.40 -3.81
CA PHE A 53 8.98 -29.11 -3.85
C PHE A 53 9.75 -30.25 -4.51
N GLN A 54 10.33 -30.01 -5.68
CA GLN A 54 11.05 -30.99 -6.51
C GLN A 54 10.25 -32.25 -6.86
N VAL A 55 8.93 -32.17 -6.81
CA VAL A 55 7.99 -33.26 -7.17
C VAL A 55 7.04 -32.82 -8.27
N ARG A 56 6.31 -33.78 -8.85
CA ARG A 56 5.29 -33.48 -9.86
C ARG A 56 3.99 -34.21 -9.48
N PRO A 57 2.84 -33.67 -9.84
CA PRO A 57 1.57 -34.36 -9.67
C PRO A 57 1.46 -35.53 -10.63
N SER A 58 0.74 -36.58 -10.22
CA SER A 58 0.32 -37.63 -11.12
C SER A 58 -0.63 -37.03 -12.19
N GLN A 59 -0.78 -37.73 -13.33
CA GLN A 59 -1.67 -37.28 -14.38
C GLN A 59 -3.13 -37.19 -13.88
N ALA A 60 -3.54 -38.15 -13.05
CA ALA A 60 -4.86 -38.17 -12.43
C ALA A 60 -5.03 -36.99 -11.44
N ALA A 61 -4.05 -36.77 -10.57
CA ALA A 61 -4.06 -35.64 -9.64
C ALA A 61 -4.14 -34.25 -10.35
N ARG A 62 -3.43 -34.08 -11.46
CA ARG A 62 -3.51 -32.88 -12.26
C ARG A 62 -4.91 -32.62 -12.81
N LYS A 63 -5.51 -33.63 -13.46
CA LYS A 63 -6.88 -33.53 -13.98
C LYS A 63 -7.89 -33.24 -12.88
N TYR A 64 -7.73 -33.92 -11.76
CA TYR A 64 -8.64 -33.73 -10.63
C TYR A 64 -8.49 -32.33 -10.01
N ALA A 65 -7.28 -31.82 -9.88
CA ALA A 65 -7.05 -30.46 -9.39
C ALA A 65 -7.69 -29.39 -10.29
N GLU A 66 -7.59 -29.55 -11.61
CA GLU A 66 -8.26 -28.65 -12.57
C GLU A 66 -9.79 -28.67 -12.38
N THR A 67 -10.38 -29.85 -12.18
CA THR A 67 -11.83 -30.00 -11.98
C THR A 67 -12.28 -29.49 -10.61
N ALA A 68 -11.47 -29.73 -9.58
CA ALA A 68 -11.76 -29.33 -8.19
C ALA A 68 -11.38 -27.87 -7.87
N GLY A 69 -10.72 -27.16 -8.80
CA GLY A 69 -10.26 -25.79 -8.59
C GLY A 69 -9.14 -25.66 -7.56
N VAL A 70 -8.32 -26.71 -7.40
CA VAL A 70 -7.19 -26.72 -6.46
C VAL A 70 -5.93 -26.22 -7.16
N ASP A 71 -5.27 -25.21 -6.58
CA ASP A 71 -4.03 -24.65 -7.09
C ASP A 71 -2.84 -25.53 -6.66
N ILE A 72 -2.07 -26.03 -7.63
CA ILE A 72 -0.84 -26.79 -7.42
C ILE A 72 0.35 -25.99 -7.91
N ARG A 73 1.18 -25.54 -6.98
CA ARG A 73 2.39 -24.76 -7.25
C ARG A 73 3.63 -25.61 -7.07
N LEU A 74 4.53 -25.57 -8.07
CA LEU A 74 5.69 -26.45 -8.15
C LEU A 74 6.97 -25.64 -8.11
N TYR A 75 7.84 -25.95 -7.15
CA TYR A 75 9.10 -25.24 -6.95
C TYR A 75 10.30 -26.20 -6.95
N SER A 76 11.41 -25.69 -7.41
CA SER A 76 12.73 -26.35 -7.33
C SER A 76 13.65 -25.69 -6.33
N ILE A 77 13.36 -24.44 -5.95
CA ILE A 77 14.11 -23.62 -5.02
C ILE A 77 13.19 -23.23 -3.85
N ILE A 78 13.63 -23.40 -2.62
CA ILE A 78 12.81 -23.11 -1.43
C ILE A 78 12.46 -21.61 -1.35
N TYR A 79 13.40 -20.76 -1.70
CA TYR A 79 13.20 -19.31 -1.63
C TYR A 79 12.08 -18.83 -2.57
N ASP A 80 11.96 -19.42 -3.76
CA ASP A 80 10.90 -19.08 -4.71
C ASP A 80 9.52 -19.38 -4.12
N ALA A 81 9.38 -20.52 -3.43
CA ALA A 81 8.15 -20.90 -2.75
C ALA A 81 7.81 -19.90 -1.61
N LEU A 82 8.80 -19.49 -0.84
CA LEU A 82 8.61 -18.54 0.27
C LEU A 82 8.23 -17.15 -0.25
N GLU A 83 8.90 -16.65 -1.29
CA GLU A 83 8.60 -15.34 -1.88
C GLU A 83 7.20 -15.30 -2.49
N GLU A 84 6.78 -16.36 -3.17
CA GLU A 84 5.45 -16.39 -3.78
C GLU A 84 4.34 -16.47 -2.73
N VAL A 85 4.52 -17.27 -1.66
CA VAL A 85 3.56 -17.29 -0.54
C VAL A 85 3.54 -15.95 0.17
N LYS A 86 4.69 -15.33 0.41
CA LYS A 86 4.79 -14.00 0.99
C LYS A 86 4.05 -12.96 0.13
N SER A 87 4.29 -12.94 -1.17
CA SER A 87 3.59 -12.05 -2.11
C SER A 87 2.08 -12.28 -2.13
N ALA A 88 1.64 -13.54 -2.03
CA ALA A 88 0.23 -13.86 -1.94
C ALA A 88 -0.39 -13.33 -0.63
N MET A 89 0.31 -13.46 0.49
CA MET A 89 -0.11 -12.92 1.79
C MET A 89 -0.17 -11.38 1.75
N GLU A 90 0.84 -10.71 1.20
CA GLU A 90 0.84 -9.26 1.01
C GLU A 90 -0.36 -8.78 0.17
N GLY A 91 -0.72 -9.55 -0.86
CA GLY A 91 -1.92 -9.28 -1.68
C GLY A 91 -3.25 -9.47 -0.94
N MET A 92 -3.27 -10.21 0.17
CA MET A 92 -4.45 -10.39 1.04
C MET A 92 -4.59 -9.30 2.10
N LEU A 93 -3.52 -8.55 2.37
CA LEU A 93 -3.55 -7.43 3.31
C LEU A 93 -4.31 -6.25 2.70
N ALA A 94 -5.10 -5.57 3.52
CA ALA A 94 -5.70 -4.31 3.10
C ALA A 94 -4.59 -3.30 2.77
N PRO A 95 -4.72 -2.52 1.69
CA PRO A 95 -3.75 -1.50 1.36
C PRO A 95 -3.61 -0.52 2.51
N THR A 96 -2.38 -0.17 2.83
CA THR A 96 -2.09 0.84 3.85
C THR A 96 -2.20 2.21 3.22
N LEU A 97 -2.98 3.10 3.83
CA LEU A 97 -3.06 4.50 3.43
C LEU A 97 -1.81 5.24 3.93
N LYS A 98 -1.06 5.80 3.01
CA LYS A 98 0.11 6.63 3.31
C LYS A 98 -0.12 8.05 2.79
N GLU A 99 0.23 9.03 3.61
CA GLU A 99 0.27 10.42 3.16
C GLU A 99 1.59 10.69 2.43
N GLU A 100 1.48 11.24 1.23
CA GLU A 100 2.61 11.72 0.45
C GLU A 100 2.52 13.23 0.33
N VAL A 101 3.56 13.91 0.79
CA VAL A 101 3.68 15.37 0.67
C VAL A 101 3.88 15.72 -0.80
N THR A 102 3.02 16.59 -1.33
CA THR A 102 3.05 17.02 -2.73
C THR A 102 3.73 18.35 -2.94
N SER A 103 3.60 19.26 -1.97
CA SER A 103 4.30 20.55 -2.02
C SER A 103 4.44 21.21 -0.65
N THR A 104 5.43 22.12 -0.59
CA THR A 104 5.66 23.02 0.54
C THR A 104 5.53 24.46 0.04
N ILE A 105 4.67 25.24 0.68
CA ILE A 105 4.27 26.58 0.25
C ILE A 105 4.49 27.54 1.42
N GLU A 106 5.21 28.62 1.20
CA GLU A 106 5.46 29.67 2.20
C GLU A 106 4.47 30.81 2.04
N VAL A 107 3.77 31.15 3.11
CA VAL A 107 2.83 32.26 3.16
C VAL A 107 3.62 33.57 3.27
N ARG A 108 3.49 34.45 2.27
CA ARG A 108 4.16 35.75 2.22
C ARG A 108 3.27 36.88 2.64
N GLU A 109 2.01 36.84 2.26
CA GLU A 109 1.01 37.85 2.57
C GLU A 109 -0.32 37.21 2.88
N VAL A 110 -1.17 37.90 3.63
CA VAL A 110 -2.52 37.39 3.95
C VAL A 110 -3.54 38.48 3.61
N PHE A 111 -4.53 38.08 2.83
CA PHE A 111 -5.61 38.98 2.40
C PHE A 111 -6.93 38.50 3.00
N HIS A 112 -7.73 39.42 3.52
CA HIS A 112 -9.09 39.12 3.93
C HIS A 112 -10.08 39.59 2.86
N ILE A 113 -10.78 38.64 2.24
CA ILE A 113 -11.75 38.94 1.18
C ILE A 113 -13.15 38.61 1.72
N SER A 114 -14.02 39.63 1.78
CA SER A 114 -15.35 39.59 2.44
C SER A 114 -16.26 38.39 2.03
N LYS A 115 -16.06 37.80 0.85
CA LYS A 115 -16.88 36.68 0.36
C LYS A 115 -16.17 35.32 0.36
N VAL A 116 -14.85 35.30 0.57
CA VAL A 116 -14.00 34.11 0.43
C VAL A 116 -13.31 33.75 1.76
N GLY A 117 -13.17 34.74 2.66
CA GLY A 117 -12.40 34.58 3.89
C GLY A 117 -10.94 34.94 3.73
N TYR A 118 -10.07 34.28 4.46
CA TYR A 118 -8.63 34.52 4.40
C TYR A 118 -8.02 33.78 3.18
N VAL A 119 -7.27 34.52 2.41
CA VAL A 119 -6.49 34.04 1.25
C VAL A 119 -5.02 34.33 1.49
N ALA A 120 -4.19 33.32 1.46
CA ALA A 120 -2.75 33.47 1.55
C ALA A 120 -2.15 33.72 0.17
N GLY A 121 -1.46 34.86 0.01
CA GLY A 121 -0.51 35.06 -1.06
C GLY A 121 0.79 34.36 -0.70
N ALA A 122 1.12 33.32 -1.44
CA ALA A 122 2.15 32.38 -1.04
C ALA A 122 3.04 31.95 -2.23
N MET A 123 4.23 31.46 -1.91
CA MET A 123 5.21 30.97 -2.88
C MET A 123 5.40 29.46 -2.71
N VAL A 124 5.25 28.71 -3.78
CA VAL A 124 5.57 27.28 -3.78
C VAL A 124 7.09 27.11 -3.72
N ARG A 125 7.59 26.55 -2.61
CA ARG A 125 9.02 26.35 -2.38
C ARG A 125 9.49 25.03 -2.99
N GLU A 126 8.70 23.97 -2.81
CA GLU A 126 9.00 22.65 -3.30
C GLU A 126 7.74 21.97 -3.83
N GLY A 127 7.93 21.11 -4.83
CA GLY A 127 6.88 20.27 -5.38
C GLY A 127 5.85 21.03 -6.23
N LYS A 128 4.63 20.51 -6.24
CA LYS A 128 3.53 21.05 -7.02
C LYS A 128 2.24 20.91 -6.21
N VAL A 129 1.57 22.04 -5.99
CA VAL A 129 0.25 22.07 -5.35
C VAL A 129 -0.84 21.84 -6.39
N THR A 130 -1.80 20.99 -6.07
CA THR A 130 -3.00 20.75 -6.88
C THR A 130 -4.24 21.09 -6.05
N ARG A 131 -5.25 21.66 -6.67
CA ARG A 131 -6.48 22.08 -5.96
C ARG A 131 -7.20 20.93 -5.24
N SER A 132 -7.00 19.71 -5.67
CA SER A 132 -7.60 18.51 -5.04
C SER A 132 -6.79 17.95 -3.87
N ASP A 133 -5.63 18.52 -3.58
CA ASP A 133 -4.79 18.07 -2.48
C ASP A 133 -5.39 18.53 -1.15
N ARG A 134 -5.12 17.76 -0.10
CA ARG A 134 -5.35 18.22 1.26
C ARG A 134 -4.15 19.06 1.72
N ALA A 135 -4.39 19.95 2.63
CA ALA A 135 -3.36 20.88 3.12
C ALA A 135 -3.34 20.91 4.64
N ARG A 136 -2.15 21.10 5.18
CA ARG A 136 -1.94 21.41 6.58
C ARG A 136 -1.20 22.73 6.72
N LEU A 137 -1.63 23.53 7.69
CA LEU A 137 -1.00 24.79 8.04
C LEU A 137 -0.04 24.55 9.20
N ILE A 138 1.21 24.92 9.01
CA ILE A 138 2.30 24.70 9.96
C ILE A 138 2.83 26.05 10.41
N ARG A 139 2.88 26.28 11.70
CA ARG A 139 3.46 27.45 12.35
C ARG A 139 4.49 27.01 13.38
N ASP A 140 5.70 27.55 13.29
CA ASP A 140 6.81 27.21 14.19
C ASP A 140 7.08 25.69 14.28
N GLY A 141 6.90 24.97 13.16
CA GLY A 141 7.08 23.53 13.08
C GLY A 141 5.90 22.70 13.62
N ILE A 142 4.82 23.35 14.05
CA ILE A 142 3.63 22.68 14.60
C ILE A 142 2.47 22.78 13.62
N VAL A 143 1.80 21.66 13.34
CA VAL A 143 0.56 21.63 12.55
C VAL A 143 -0.56 22.23 13.36
N ILE A 144 -1.07 23.40 12.94
CA ILE A 144 -2.16 24.10 13.63
C ILE A 144 -3.52 23.89 12.97
N PHE A 145 -3.54 23.49 11.70
CA PHE A 145 -4.78 23.22 10.96
C PHE A 145 -4.54 22.18 9.89
N THR A 146 -5.54 21.35 9.60
CA THR A 146 -5.57 20.40 8.48
C THR A 146 -6.94 20.44 7.83
N GLY A 147 -6.99 20.60 6.51
CA GLY A 147 -8.24 20.69 5.76
C GLY A 147 -8.02 20.62 4.26
N ASP A 148 -9.06 20.94 3.52
CA ASP A 148 -9.06 20.92 2.06
C ASP A 148 -8.74 22.31 1.49
N ILE A 149 -8.17 22.35 0.28
CA ILE A 149 -7.95 23.60 -0.44
C ILE A 149 -9.31 24.07 -0.99
N ASN A 150 -9.73 25.25 -0.56
CA ASN A 150 -10.95 25.91 -1.03
C ASN A 150 -10.74 26.53 -2.42
N ALA A 151 -9.69 27.34 -2.56
CA ALA A 151 -9.34 27.99 -3.82
C ALA A 151 -7.82 27.99 -4.04
N LEU A 152 -7.43 27.79 -5.28
CA LEU A 152 -6.07 27.93 -5.76
C LEU A 152 -6.08 28.86 -6.97
N LYS A 153 -5.39 30.00 -6.86
CA LYS A 153 -5.36 31.04 -7.88
C LYS A 153 -3.95 31.43 -8.24
N ARG A 154 -3.76 31.85 -9.47
CA ARG A 154 -2.54 32.52 -9.90
C ARG A 154 -2.93 33.85 -10.54
N PHE A 155 -2.41 34.94 -9.98
CA PHE A 155 -2.90 36.30 -10.25
C PHE A 155 -4.38 36.43 -9.88
N LYS A 156 -5.28 36.51 -10.85
CA LYS A 156 -6.75 36.57 -10.63
C LYS A 156 -7.48 35.31 -11.12
N ASP A 157 -6.78 34.41 -11.79
CA ASP A 157 -7.37 33.26 -12.44
C ASP A 157 -7.32 32.00 -11.54
N ASP A 158 -8.42 31.24 -11.53
CA ASP A 158 -8.44 29.94 -10.90
C ASP A 158 -7.60 28.96 -11.70
N VAL A 159 -6.69 28.25 -11.01
CA VAL A 159 -5.80 27.27 -11.63
C VAL A 159 -5.98 25.89 -10.97
N LYS A 160 -5.70 24.85 -11.73
CA LYS A 160 -5.75 23.48 -11.21
C LYS A 160 -4.51 23.11 -10.42
N GLU A 161 -3.35 23.68 -10.80
CA GLU A 161 -2.06 23.35 -10.21
C GLU A 161 -1.09 24.53 -10.30
N VAL A 162 -0.14 24.59 -9.36
CA VAL A 162 0.97 25.55 -9.35
C VAL A 162 2.25 24.81 -8.96
N GLY A 163 3.31 25.02 -9.74
CA GLY A 163 4.62 24.39 -9.53
C GLY A 163 5.56 25.23 -8.68
N THR A 164 6.74 24.66 -8.44
CA THR A 164 7.83 25.28 -7.67
C THR A 164 8.25 26.63 -8.23
N ASN A 165 8.57 27.56 -7.35
CA ASN A 165 9.00 28.95 -7.64
C ASN A 165 7.93 29.85 -8.28
N PHE A 166 6.67 29.43 -8.24
CA PHE A 166 5.57 30.29 -8.66
C PHE A 166 4.77 30.79 -7.44
N GLU A 167 4.28 32.02 -7.57
CA GLU A 167 3.36 32.60 -6.60
C GLU A 167 1.94 32.11 -6.87
N CYS A 168 1.18 31.94 -5.79
CA CYS A 168 -0.22 31.57 -5.85
C CYS A 168 -1.02 32.23 -4.70
N GLY A 169 -2.32 32.38 -4.94
CA GLY A 169 -3.28 32.65 -3.89
C GLY A 169 -3.94 31.35 -3.45
N ILE A 170 -3.82 30.99 -2.20
CA ILE A 170 -4.41 29.75 -1.66
C ILE A 170 -5.31 30.08 -0.47
N SER A 171 -6.48 29.45 -0.42
CA SER A 171 -7.35 29.48 0.75
C SER A 171 -7.73 28.07 1.17
N LEU A 172 -7.87 27.87 2.47
CA LEU A 172 -8.22 26.58 3.07
C LEU A 172 -9.66 26.62 3.59
N VAL A 173 -10.38 25.53 3.45
CA VAL A 173 -11.77 25.43 3.92
C VAL A 173 -11.81 25.51 5.44
N GLY A 174 -12.48 26.53 6.00
CA GLY A 174 -12.65 26.66 7.44
C GLY A 174 -11.43 27.19 8.21
N CYS A 175 -10.36 27.56 7.53
CA CYS A 175 -9.18 28.14 8.17
C CYS A 175 -9.25 29.68 8.17
N ASN A 176 -9.31 30.29 9.36
CA ASN A 176 -9.37 31.73 9.54
C ASN A 176 -8.16 32.31 10.25
N ASP A 177 -7.16 31.51 10.61
CA ASP A 177 -5.94 31.96 11.32
C ASP A 177 -4.68 31.62 10.50
N ILE A 178 -4.61 32.17 9.29
CA ILE A 178 -3.41 32.11 8.46
C ILE A 178 -2.59 33.39 8.73
N LYS A 179 -1.28 33.24 8.92
CA LYS A 179 -0.36 34.38 9.15
C LYS A 179 0.81 34.36 8.18
N GLN A 180 1.40 35.51 7.99
CA GLN A 180 2.66 35.62 7.25
C GLN A 180 3.76 34.81 7.95
N GLY A 181 4.53 34.04 7.17
CA GLY A 181 5.58 33.17 7.66
C GLY A 181 5.10 31.73 7.96
N ASP A 182 3.78 31.45 7.92
CA ASP A 182 3.28 30.09 8.01
C ASP A 182 3.70 29.27 6.79
N ILE A 183 3.79 27.97 6.98
CA ILE A 183 4.04 26.99 5.92
C ILE A 183 2.74 26.23 5.65
N ILE A 184 2.34 26.17 4.40
CA ILE A 184 1.26 25.28 3.95
C ILE A 184 1.91 24.07 3.27
N GLU A 185 1.75 22.92 3.86
CA GLU A 185 2.19 21.65 3.28
C GLU A 185 0.98 20.94 2.67
N THR A 186 1.06 20.61 1.38
CA THR A 186 0.01 19.84 0.73
C THR A 186 0.38 18.37 0.63
N PHE A 187 -0.61 17.49 0.70
CA PHE A 187 -0.41 16.07 0.69
C PHE A 187 -1.59 15.34 0.03
N LYS A 188 -1.30 14.15 -0.47
CA LYS A 188 -2.29 13.18 -0.97
C LYS A 188 -2.23 11.93 -0.14
N THR A 189 -3.39 11.33 0.05
CA THR A 189 -3.45 9.98 0.59
C THR A 189 -3.34 9.00 -0.57
N ILE A 190 -2.30 8.20 -0.58
CA ILE A 190 -2.07 7.13 -1.54
C ILE A 190 -2.24 5.77 -0.89
N GLU A 191 -2.80 4.84 -1.64
CA GLU A 191 -2.84 3.44 -1.23
C GLU A 191 -1.50 2.79 -1.58
N VAL A 192 -0.80 2.32 -0.57
CA VAL A 192 0.45 1.57 -0.73
C VAL A 192 0.17 0.11 -0.44
N LYS A 193 0.68 -0.79 -1.28
CA LYS A 193 0.61 -2.22 -0.98
C LYS A 193 1.26 -2.47 0.38
N ALA A 194 0.54 -3.19 1.23
CA ALA A 194 1.12 -3.64 2.48
C ALA A 194 2.28 -4.59 2.19
N THR A 195 3.38 -4.44 2.90
CA THR A 195 4.54 -5.34 2.87
C THR A 195 4.64 -6.06 4.20
N LEU A 196 5.04 -7.35 4.14
CA LEU A 196 5.29 -8.22 5.29
C LEU A 196 6.72 -8.10 5.79
#